data_cba0a132470198a4702e45a7203e0330
#
_entry.id   cba0a132470198a4702e45a7203e0330
#
_cell.length_a   1.000
_cell.length_b   1.000
_cell.length_c   1.000
_cell.angle_alpha   90.00
_cell.angle_beta   90.00
_cell.angle_gamma   90.00
#
_symmetry.space_group_name_H-M   'P 1'
#
loop_
_entity.id
_entity.type
_entity.pdbx_description
1 polymer ?
#
loop_
_entity_poly.entity_id
_entity_poly.type
_entity_poly.pdbx_seq_one_letter_code
_entity_poly.pdbx_strand_id
1 'polypeptide(L)'
;GRRVVLTNAPAAYTARVMAALGIARWFDGVLTIEDMRMFGQWRPKPDARMLRRVVARLRVPASRCVLVEDTLEHQKAARGVGMRTVWMQRWTRAADWGVAAATRVNRRPGYVDRRITRLADLLRRR
;
A
#
# COMPACT_ATOMS: atom_id res chain seq x y z
N GLY A 1 -14.00 -6.18 -6.62
CA GLY A 1 -13.70 -5.62 -5.31
C GLY A 1 -13.44 -4.12 -5.39
N ARG A 2 -13.52 -3.42 -4.27
CA ARG A 2 -13.26 -1.97 -4.18
C ARG A 2 -11.77 -1.69 -4.27
N ARG A 3 -11.42 -0.59 -4.95
CA ARG A 3 -10.06 -0.08 -5.10
C ARG A 3 -9.96 1.26 -4.37
N VAL A 4 -9.06 1.33 -3.40
CA VAL A 4 -8.88 2.51 -2.55
C VAL A 4 -7.41 2.93 -2.59
N VAL A 5 -7.17 4.22 -2.77
CA VAL A 5 -5.84 4.82 -2.57
C VAL A 5 -5.65 5.07 -1.08
N LEU A 6 -4.53 4.62 -0.53
CA LEU A 6 -4.10 4.89 0.84
C LEU A 6 -2.72 5.54 0.79
N THR A 7 -2.64 6.83 1.08
CA THR A 7 -1.40 7.61 0.97
C THR A 7 -1.14 8.46 2.21
N ASN A 8 0.14 8.62 2.58
CA ASN A 8 0.57 9.58 3.61
C ASN A 8 0.62 11.03 3.09
N ALA A 9 0.37 11.24 1.81
CA ALA A 9 0.36 12.57 1.21
C ALA A 9 -0.92 13.36 1.57
N PRO A 10 -0.88 14.70 1.56
CA PRO A 10 -2.05 15.55 1.74
C PRO A 10 -3.10 15.37 0.64
N ALA A 11 -4.37 15.58 0.99
CA ALA A 11 -5.51 15.40 0.07
C ALA A 11 -5.39 16.27 -1.19
N ALA A 12 -5.05 17.56 -1.04
CA ALA A 12 -4.90 18.48 -2.16
C ALA A 12 -3.81 18.05 -3.15
N TYR A 13 -2.67 17.58 -2.64
CA TYR A 13 -1.59 17.04 -3.47
C TYR A 13 -2.03 15.77 -4.18
N THR A 14 -2.63 14.83 -3.45
CA THR A 14 -3.11 13.55 -3.98
C THR A 14 -4.12 13.77 -5.10
N ALA A 15 -5.09 14.67 -4.92
CA ALA A 15 -6.08 14.99 -5.94
C ALA A 15 -5.44 15.51 -7.22
N ARG A 16 -4.46 16.41 -7.13
CA ARG A 16 -3.71 16.94 -8.29
C ARG A 16 -2.96 15.84 -9.03
N VAL A 17 -2.27 14.96 -8.31
CA VAL A 17 -1.53 13.84 -8.90
C VAL A 17 -2.47 12.88 -9.62
N MET A 18 -3.57 12.49 -8.98
CA MET A 18 -4.55 11.57 -9.56
C MET A 18 -5.23 12.17 -10.81
N ALA A 19 -5.50 13.48 -10.80
CA ALA A 19 -6.04 14.19 -11.96
C ALA A 19 -5.02 14.25 -13.10
N ALA A 20 -3.77 14.62 -12.81
CA ALA A 20 -2.70 14.68 -13.80
C ALA A 20 -2.42 13.32 -14.47
N LEU A 21 -2.54 12.24 -13.71
CA LEU A 21 -2.39 10.87 -14.21
C LEU A 21 -3.67 10.32 -14.87
N GLY A 22 -4.80 11.00 -14.75
CA GLY A 22 -6.09 10.55 -15.29
C GLY A 22 -6.63 9.28 -14.65
N ILE A 23 -6.23 8.98 -13.40
CA ILE A 23 -6.53 7.70 -12.73
C ILE A 23 -7.66 7.78 -11.69
N ALA A 24 -8.15 8.98 -11.36
CA ALA A 24 -9.13 9.16 -10.29
C ALA A 24 -10.38 8.29 -10.47
N ARG A 25 -10.87 8.15 -11.69
CA ARG A 25 -12.03 7.31 -12.04
C ARG A 25 -11.88 5.82 -11.75
N TRP A 26 -10.65 5.36 -11.55
CA TRP A 26 -10.36 3.93 -11.32
C TRP A 26 -10.46 3.53 -9.86
N PHE A 27 -10.64 4.48 -8.95
CA PHE A 27 -10.67 4.24 -7.51
C PHE A 27 -12.03 4.59 -6.91
N ASP A 28 -12.47 3.75 -5.99
CA ASP A 28 -13.75 3.90 -5.28
C ASP A 28 -13.62 4.81 -4.04
N GLY A 29 -12.39 5.12 -3.64
CA GLY A 29 -12.12 6.00 -2.51
C GLY A 29 -10.64 6.36 -2.41
N VAL A 30 -10.39 7.46 -1.69
CA VAL A 30 -9.04 7.96 -1.41
C VAL A 30 -8.96 8.29 0.08
N LEU A 31 -7.98 7.71 0.75
CA LEU A 31 -7.64 7.98 2.15
C LEU A 31 -6.27 8.64 2.19
N THR A 32 -6.21 9.82 2.73
CA THR A 32 -5.01 10.67 2.78
C THR A 32 -4.54 10.85 4.22
N ILE A 33 -3.46 11.61 4.43
CA ILE A 33 -2.94 11.87 5.77
C ILE A 33 -4.00 12.48 6.70
N GLU A 34 -4.89 13.31 6.19
CA GLU A 34 -5.97 13.93 6.96
C GLU A 34 -6.94 12.88 7.54
N ASP A 35 -7.12 11.76 6.84
CA ASP A 35 -7.94 10.62 7.31
C ASP A 35 -7.23 9.79 8.39
N MET A 36 -5.93 9.97 8.57
CA MET A 36 -5.07 9.19 9.49
C MET A 36 -4.89 9.86 10.85
N ARG A 37 -5.65 10.89 11.16
CA ARG A 37 -5.65 11.53 12.47
C ARG A 37 -6.51 10.74 13.45
N MET A 38 -5.94 10.38 14.62
CA MET A 38 -6.63 9.66 15.68
C MET A 38 -6.26 10.27 17.03
N PHE A 39 -7.28 10.59 17.85
CA PHE A 39 -7.07 11.17 19.19
C PHE A 39 -6.12 12.39 19.18
N GLY A 40 -6.29 13.27 18.18
CA GLY A 40 -5.47 14.48 18.03
C GLY A 40 -4.07 14.23 17.46
N GLN A 41 -3.67 13.01 17.15
CA GLN A 41 -2.35 12.66 16.63
C GLN A 41 -2.42 12.14 15.18
N TRP A 42 -1.42 12.49 14.41
CA TRP A 42 -1.19 11.91 13.09
C TRP A 42 -0.64 10.50 13.23
N ARG A 43 -1.27 9.52 12.56
CA ARG A 43 -0.84 8.12 12.54
C ARG A 43 -0.73 7.63 11.10
N PRO A 44 0.31 8.08 10.38
CA PRO A 44 0.52 7.65 9.00
C PRO A 44 0.91 6.17 8.92
N LYS A 45 0.91 5.61 7.70
CA LYS A 45 1.56 4.30 7.49
C LYS A 45 3.01 4.37 8.00
N PRO A 46 3.50 3.37 8.72
CA PRO A 46 2.96 2.01 8.92
C PRO A 46 2.19 1.79 10.23
N ASP A 47 1.55 2.78 10.81
CA ASP A 47 0.84 2.63 12.09
C ASP A 47 -0.27 1.56 12.01
N ALA A 48 -0.18 0.53 12.84
CA ALA A 48 -1.13 -0.59 12.86
C ALA A 48 -2.53 -0.19 13.35
N ARG A 49 -2.64 0.82 14.23
CA ARG A 49 -3.93 1.32 14.71
C ARG A 49 -4.68 2.02 13.58
N MET A 50 -3.96 2.81 12.80
CA MET A 50 -4.50 3.44 11.60
C MET A 50 -4.97 2.39 10.58
N LEU A 51 -4.17 1.36 10.31
CA LEU A 51 -4.55 0.29 9.38
C LEU A 51 -5.80 -0.47 9.86
N ARG A 52 -5.93 -0.78 11.15
CA ARG A 52 -7.14 -1.39 11.71
C ARG A 52 -8.37 -0.51 11.51
N ARG A 53 -8.23 0.82 11.70
CA ARG A 53 -9.31 1.78 11.46
C ARG A 53 -9.72 1.81 9.98
N VAL A 54 -8.75 1.77 9.07
CA VAL A 54 -9.02 1.69 7.62
C VAL A 54 -9.81 0.43 7.29
N VAL A 55 -9.37 -0.73 7.77
CA VAL A 55 -10.07 -2.00 7.58
C VAL A 55 -11.51 -1.93 8.11
N ALA A 56 -11.71 -1.40 9.32
CA ALA A 56 -13.03 -1.23 9.91
C ALA A 56 -13.92 -0.30 9.05
N ARG A 57 -13.37 0.81 8.56
CA ARG A 57 -14.08 1.75 7.67
C ARG A 57 -14.49 1.10 6.35
N LEU A 58 -13.68 0.19 5.83
CA LEU A 58 -13.99 -0.56 4.62
C LEU A 58 -15.09 -1.61 4.83
N ARG A 59 -15.43 -1.95 6.08
CA ARG A 59 -16.46 -2.93 6.46
C ARG A 59 -16.26 -4.30 5.81
N VAL A 60 -15.01 -4.74 5.73
CA VAL A 60 -14.63 -6.07 5.24
C VAL A 60 -13.58 -6.68 6.18
N PRO A 61 -13.53 -8.00 6.33
CA PRO A 61 -12.47 -8.64 7.11
C PRO A 61 -11.08 -8.28 6.59
N ALA A 62 -10.09 -8.11 7.48
CA ALA A 62 -8.72 -7.80 7.09
C ALA A 62 -8.14 -8.81 6.10
N SER A 63 -8.46 -10.09 6.26
CA SER A 63 -8.04 -11.18 5.36
C SER A 63 -8.55 -11.03 3.91
N ARG A 64 -9.56 -10.21 3.70
CA ARG A 64 -10.08 -9.86 2.36
C ARG A 64 -9.54 -8.53 1.84
N CYS A 65 -8.77 -7.81 2.64
CA CYS A 65 -8.05 -6.61 2.23
C CYS A 65 -6.66 -6.99 1.70
N VAL A 66 -6.25 -6.36 0.62
CA VAL A 66 -4.91 -6.52 0.03
C VAL A 66 -4.24 -5.16 0.02
N LEU A 67 -3.08 -5.04 0.67
CA LEU A 67 -2.21 -3.86 0.53
C LEU A 67 -1.24 -4.09 -0.62
N VAL A 68 -1.28 -3.21 -1.62
CA VAL A 68 -0.28 -3.13 -2.70
C VAL A 68 0.60 -1.93 -2.42
N GLU A 69 1.87 -2.15 -2.13
CA GLU A 69 2.76 -1.10 -1.61
C GLU A 69 4.22 -1.45 -1.94
N ASP A 70 5.07 -0.45 -2.08
CA ASP A 70 6.50 -0.60 -2.39
C ASP A 70 7.41 -0.64 -1.15
N THR A 71 6.94 -0.13 -0.02
CA THR A 71 7.69 -0.06 1.23
C THR A 71 7.46 -1.30 2.10
N LEU A 72 8.55 -2.02 2.43
CA LEU A 72 8.46 -3.27 3.20
C LEU A 72 7.93 -3.08 4.62
N GLU A 73 8.22 -1.97 5.28
CA GLU A 73 7.69 -1.67 6.61
C GLU A 73 6.16 -1.57 6.60
N HIS A 74 5.59 -0.96 5.54
CA HIS A 74 4.15 -0.89 5.34
C HIS A 74 3.54 -2.29 5.11
N GLN A 75 4.23 -3.14 4.35
CA GLN A 75 3.84 -4.54 4.15
C GLN A 75 3.81 -5.32 5.48
N LYS A 76 4.86 -5.17 6.29
CA LYS A 76 4.95 -5.82 7.60
C LYS A 76 3.81 -5.41 8.53
N ALA A 77 3.51 -4.12 8.60
CA ALA A 77 2.41 -3.60 9.40
C ALA A 77 1.04 -4.11 8.93
N ALA A 78 0.80 -4.12 7.61
CA ALA A 78 -0.43 -4.65 7.04
C ALA A 78 -0.62 -6.14 7.34
N ARG A 79 0.44 -6.93 7.24
CA ARG A 79 0.42 -8.36 7.62
C ARG A 79 0.10 -8.56 9.09
N GLY A 80 0.67 -7.73 9.96
CA GLY A 80 0.39 -7.74 11.41
C GLY A 80 -1.06 -7.42 11.76
N VAL A 81 -1.78 -6.73 10.89
CA VAL A 81 -3.23 -6.44 11.02
C VAL A 81 -4.10 -7.55 10.40
N GLY A 82 -3.50 -8.51 9.72
CA GLY A 82 -4.19 -9.63 9.07
C GLY A 82 -4.55 -9.38 7.60
N MET A 83 -4.05 -8.32 6.99
CA MET A 83 -4.22 -8.07 5.56
C MET A 83 -3.33 -8.98 4.71
N ARG A 84 -3.73 -9.21 3.47
CA ARG A 84 -2.85 -9.78 2.45
C ARG A 84 -1.94 -8.68 1.89
N THR A 85 -0.78 -9.08 1.38
CA THR A 85 0.28 -8.14 1.01
C THR A 85 0.84 -8.44 -0.37
N VAL A 86 0.99 -7.39 -1.17
CA VAL A 86 1.60 -7.46 -2.50
C VAL A 86 2.68 -6.39 -2.59
N TRP A 87 3.92 -6.81 -2.73
CA TRP A 87 5.07 -5.91 -2.82
C TRP A 87 5.33 -5.49 -4.26
N MET A 88 5.15 -4.20 -4.53
CA MET A 88 5.51 -3.56 -5.80
C MET A 88 6.99 -3.25 -5.82
N GLN A 89 7.76 -3.95 -6.64
CA GLN A 89 9.22 -3.87 -6.67
C GLN A 89 9.80 -3.00 -7.80
N ARG A 90 8.98 -2.42 -8.66
CA ARG A 90 9.44 -1.74 -9.88
C ARG A 90 10.56 -0.73 -9.61
N TRP A 91 10.33 0.16 -8.66
CA TRP A 91 11.26 1.24 -8.34
C TRP A 91 12.47 0.75 -7.52
N THR A 92 12.26 -0.22 -6.64
CA THR A 92 13.33 -0.85 -5.87
C THR A 92 14.32 -1.59 -6.77
N ARG A 93 13.82 -2.21 -7.86
CA ARG A 93 14.66 -2.88 -8.86
C ARG A 93 15.34 -1.93 -9.82
N ALA A 94 14.73 -0.78 -10.12
CA ALA A 94 15.25 0.23 -11.03
C ALA A 94 16.32 1.12 -10.37
N ALA A 95 16.33 1.21 -9.05
CA ALA A 95 17.35 1.95 -8.31
C ALA A 95 18.65 1.13 -8.30
N ASP A 96 19.71 1.70 -8.83
CA ASP A 96 21.06 1.11 -8.84
C ASP A 96 21.69 1.22 -7.45
N TRP A 97 21.26 0.37 -6.54
CA TRP A 97 21.60 0.42 -5.10
C TRP A 97 22.68 -0.58 -4.70
N GLY A 98 23.42 -1.11 -5.67
CA GLY A 98 24.51 -2.05 -5.45
C GLY A 98 24.08 -3.47 -5.03
N VAL A 99 25.07 -4.35 -4.80
CA VAL A 99 24.88 -5.78 -4.53
C VAL A 99 24.00 -6.07 -3.31
N ALA A 100 24.12 -5.27 -2.24
CA ALA A 100 23.33 -5.45 -1.02
C ALA A 100 21.81 -5.19 -1.25
N ALA A 101 21.47 -4.26 -2.13
CA ALA A 101 20.09 -3.98 -2.48
C ALA A 101 19.51 -5.07 -3.40
N ALA A 102 20.29 -5.58 -4.34
CA ALA A 102 19.89 -6.71 -5.18
C ALA A 102 19.55 -7.96 -4.35
N THR A 103 20.30 -8.22 -3.30
CA THR A 103 20.03 -9.34 -2.37
C THR A 103 18.71 -9.14 -1.62
N ARG A 104 18.39 -7.91 -1.18
CA ARG A 104 17.10 -7.59 -0.53
C ARG A 104 15.93 -7.77 -1.46
N VAL A 105 16.04 -7.30 -2.70
CA VAL A 105 14.99 -7.39 -3.71
C VAL A 105 14.67 -8.84 -4.09
N ASN A 106 15.68 -9.72 -4.07
CA ASN A 106 15.52 -11.13 -4.40
C ASN A 106 14.92 -11.96 -3.25
N ARG A 107 15.02 -11.51 -2.00
CA ARG A 107 14.37 -12.17 -0.86
C ARG A 107 12.91 -11.74 -0.78
N ARG A 108 12.02 -12.72 -0.59
CA ARG A 108 10.63 -12.47 -0.22
C ARG A 108 10.48 -12.66 1.29
N PRO A 109 10.34 -11.57 2.06
CA PRO A 109 10.05 -11.69 3.50
C PRO A 109 8.75 -12.47 3.73
N GLY A 110 8.66 -13.21 4.85
CA GLY A 110 7.47 -14.01 5.19
C GLY A 110 6.16 -13.21 5.32
N TYR A 111 6.26 -11.90 5.53
CA TYR A 111 5.10 -11.00 5.56
C TYR A 111 4.68 -10.48 4.18
N VAL A 112 5.32 -10.91 3.09
CA VAL A 112 4.96 -10.57 1.71
C VAL A 112 4.34 -11.80 1.04
N ASP A 113 3.06 -11.73 0.68
CA ASP A 113 2.37 -12.85 0.01
C ASP A 113 2.76 -12.96 -1.46
N ARG A 114 2.89 -11.83 -2.15
CA ARG A 114 3.21 -11.78 -3.58
C ARG A 114 4.12 -10.61 -3.92
N ARG A 115 4.97 -10.78 -4.93
CA ARG A 115 5.80 -9.72 -5.54
C ARG A 115 5.31 -9.43 -6.93
N ILE A 116 5.27 -8.15 -7.32
CA ILE A 116 4.93 -7.69 -8.67
C ILE A 116 5.89 -6.58 -9.10
N THR A 117 6.04 -6.38 -10.40
CA THR A 117 6.79 -5.26 -10.98
C THR A 117 5.89 -4.28 -11.73
N ARG A 118 4.67 -4.70 -12.05
CA ARG A 118 3.63 -3.88 -12.70
C ARG A 118 2.27 -4.18 -12.07
N LEU A 119 1.40 -3.19 -11.98
CA LEU A 119 0.04 -3.40 -11.46
C LEU A 119 -0.76 -4.42 -12.31
N ALA A 120 -0.49 -4.49 -13.61
CA ALA A 120 -1.09 -5.50 -14.50
C ALA A 120 -0.80 -6.95 -14.06
N ASP A 121 0.27 -7.18 -13.30
CA ASP A 121 0.60 -8.51 -12.78
C ASP A 121 -0.44 -9.00 -11.75
N LEU A 122 -1.24 -8.10 -11.17
CA LEU A 122 -2.37 -8.46 -10.27
C LEU A 122 -3.46 -9.23 -11.00
N LEU A 123 -3.62 -9.03 -12.30
CA LEU A 123 -4.64 -9.66 -13.13
C LEU A 123 -4.24 -11.08 -13.56
N ARG A 124 -2.98 -11.44 -13.46
CA ARG A 124 -2.48 -12.75 -13.82
C ARG A 124 -2.82 -13.74 -12.70
N ARG A 125 -3.68 -14.68 -12.97
CA ARG A 125 -3.87 -15.86 -12.11
C ARG A 125 -2.56 -16.66 -12.12
N ARG A 126 -2.09 -17.03 -10.95
CA ARG A 126 -1.09 -18.11 -10.84
C ARG A 126 -1.77 -19.45 -10.98
#